data_3ed7a699496621ddd3ae5b0ea2ff57ff
#
_entry.id   3ed7a699496621ddd3ae5b0ea2ff57ff
#
_cell.length_a   1.000
_cell.length_b   1.000
_cell.length_c   1.000
_cell.angle_alpha   90.00
_cell.angle_beta   90.00
_cell.angle_gamma   90.00
#
_symmetry.space_group_name_H-M   'P 1'
#
loop_
_entity.id
_entity.type
_entity.pdbx_description
1 polymer ?
#
loop_
_entity_poly.entity_id
_entity_poly.type
_entity_poly.pdbx_seq_one_letter_code
_entity_poly.pdbx_strand_id
1 'polypeptide(L)'
;MKKFYGIEIERPLMLGTAQDPSPSILISCFNKSKASVATVSLRRESSTSQSGNNFWSIIKKLNVRILPNTAGCHTVKEAITTAHMAREIFSTKWIKLEVIGEEDTLQPDVFGLVEASKILSDEGFEVFPYTTEDLVVAEKLLNAGCKVLMPWGSPIGSGQGLNNIFGLKALRSHFPEIPMVIDAGIGVPSHATKAMELGFDAVLLNTAVAKARDPIMMAEAFSYAILSGSLGKKADPMEPREMAVPSTPIFGKAFLDYDQ
;
A
#
# COMPACT_ATOMS: atom_id res chain seq x y z
N MET A 1 16.14 2.21 -2.24
CA MET A 1 14.77 2.05 -1.71
C MET A 1 14.77 2.46 -0.26
N LYS A 2 13.70 3.06 0.23
CA LYS A 2 13.58 3.35 1.65
C LYS A 2 13.33 2.07 2.44
N LYS A 3 13.74 2.09 3.70
CA LYS A 3 13.63 0.94 4.59
C LYS A 3 12.43 1.11 5.50
N PHE A 4 11.62 0.08 5.62
CA PHE A 4 10.51 0.01 6.58
C PHE A 4 11.05 -0.57 7.90
N TYR A 5 11.15 0.25 8.94
CA TYR A 5 11.77 -0.10 10.23
C TYR A 5 13.15 -0.77 10.08
N GLY A 6 13.99 -0.17 9.23
CA GLY A 6 15.35 -0.68 8.96
C GLY A 6 15.42 -1.85 7.99
N ILE A 7 14.28 -2.37 7.53
CA ILE A 7 14.19 -3.52 6.64
C ILE A 7 13.92 -3.06 5.22
N GLU A 8 14.79 -3.48 4.31
CA GLU A 8 14.59 -3.28 2.88
C GLU A 8 13.70 -4.37 2.32
N ILE A 9 12.74 -3.97 1.48
CA ILE A 9 11.90 -4.90 0.71
C ILE A 9 12.34 -4.89 -0.75
N GLU A 10 12.51 -6.07 -1.32
CA GLU A 10 13.04 -6.23 -2.68
C GLU A 10 12.09 -5.62 -3.73
N ARG A 11 10.80 -5.83 -3.57
CA ARG A 11 9.74 -5.28 -4.43
C ARG A 11 8.81 -4.40 -3.61
N PRO A 12 8.49 -3.18 -4.06
CA PRO A 12 7.60 -2.28 -3.35
C PRO A 12 6.11 -2.62 -3.55
N LEU A 13 5.79 -3.90 -3.46
CA LEU A 13 4.45 -4.45 -3.54
C LEU A 13 4.15 -5.26 -2.28
N MET A 14 3.08 -4.89 -1.62
CA MET A 14 2.46 -5.61 -0.52
C MET A 14 1.12 -6.18 -1.00
N LEU A 15 0.88 -7.47 -0.78
CA LEU A 15 -0.33 -8.15 -1.25
C LEU A 15 -1.11 -8.70 -0.06
N GLY A 16 -2.42 -8.44 -0.06
CA GLY A 16 -3.33 -9.05 0.89
C GLY A 16 -3.58 -10.52 0.57
N THR A 17 -3.95 -11.28 1.57
CA THR A 17 -4.24 -12.73 1.46
C THR A 17 -5.73 -13.04 1.56
N ALA A 18 -6.57 -12.00 1.59
CA ALA A 18 -8.00 -12.14 1.79
C ALA A 18 -8.74 -12.29 0.45
N GLN A 19 -9.79 -13.14 0.47
CA GLN A 19 -10.74 -13.32 -0.64
C GLN A 19 -10.16 -14.00 -1.90
N ASP A 20 -8.94 -14.57 -1.85
CA ASP A 20 -8.45 -15.37 -2.95
C ASP A 20 -9.31 -16.63 -3.17
N PRO A 21 -9.58 -17.01 -4.43
CA PRO A 21 -10.46 -18.13 -4.75
C PRO A 21 -9.97 -19.48 -4.20
N SER A 22 -8.64 -19.65 -4.09
CA SER A 22 -8.04 -20.86 -3.53
C SER A 22 -6.59 -20.62 -3.10
N PRO A 23 -6.05 -21.50 -2.21
CA PRO A 23 -4.65 -21.44 -1.79
C PRO A 23 -3.63 -21.53 -2.94
N SER A 24 -3.92 -22.30 -3.98
CA SER A 24 -3.04 -22.45 -5.15
C SER A 24 -3.00 -21.16 -5.98
N ILE A 25 -4.13 -20.48 -6.14
CA ILE A 25 -4.22 -19.17 -6.80
C ILE A 25 -3.45 -18.13 -5.99
N LEU A 26 -3.63 -18.07 -4.68
CA LEU A 26 -2.88 -17.19 -3.79
C LEU A 26 -1.35 -17.35 -3.99
N ILE A 27 -0.84 -18.58 -3.92
CA ILE A 27 0.59 -18.85 -4.15
C ILE A 27 1.03 -18.35 -5.54
N SER A 28 0.23 -18.62 -6.57
CA SER A 28 0.55 -18.18 -7.94
C SER A 28 0.55 -16.66 -8.07
N CYS A 29 -0.37 -15.95 -7.41
CA CYS A 29 -0.40 -14.48 -7.35
C CYS A 29 0.86 -13.92 -6.70
N PHE A 30 1.31 -14.48 -5.57
CA PHE A 30 2.56 -14.05 -4.93
C PHE A 30 3.78 -14.32 -5.82
N ASN A 31 3.86 -15.49 -6.44
CA ASN A 31 4.97 -15.83 -7.35
C ASN A 31 5.03 -14.91 -8.57
N LYS A 32 3.89 -14.54 -9.14
CA LYS A 32 3.81 -13.67 -10.32
C LYS A 32 3.97 -12.19 -9.97
N SER A 33 3.36 -11.74 -8.90
CA SER A 33 3.50 -10.35 -8.43
C SER A 33 4.88 -10.05 -7.87
N LYS A 34 5.58 -11.07 -7.38
CA LYS A 34 6.84 -10.93 -6.60
C LYS A 34 6.66 -9.99 -5.41
N ALA A 35 5.47 -9.98 -4.80
CA ALA A 35 5.21 -9.20 -3.62
C ALA A 35 6.17 -9.59 -2.49
N SER A 36 6.74 -8.59 -1.80
CA SER A 36 7.71 -8.80 -0.72
C SER A 36 7.05 -8.96 0.64
N VAL A 37 5.79 -8.56 0.76
CA VAL A 37 5.03 -8.55 2.01
C VAL A 37 3.65 -9.15 1.79
N ALA A 38 3.24 -10.04 2.69
CA ALA A 38 1.88 -10.57 2.76
C ALA A 38 1.14 -9.95 3.95
N THR A 39 -0.02 -9.32 3.72
CA THR A 39 -0.88 -8.90 4.84
C THR A 39 -1.88 -9.97 5.19
N VAL A 40 -2.06 -10.21 6.48
CA VAL A 40 -2.90 -11.28 7.01
C VAL A 40 -3.82 -10.75 8.12
N SER A 41 -5.06 -11.26 8.19
CA SER A 41 -6.03 -10.90 9.21
C SER A 41 -6.34 -12.09 10.12
N LEU A 42 -6.23 -11.89 11.44
CA LEU A 42 -6.56 -12.93 12.42
C LEU A 42 -8.05 -13.27 12.44
N ARG A 43 -8.94 -12.29 12.29
CA ARG A 43 -10.39 -12.51 12.38
C ARG A 43 -10.94 -13.46 11.34
N ARG A 44 -10.30 -13.56 10.18
CA ARG A 44 -10.74 -14.46 9.10
C ARG A 44 -10.27 -15.88 9.27
N GLU A 45 -9.13 -16.07 9.92
CA GLU A 45 -8.45 -17.36 10.02
C GLU A 45 -8.88 -18.16 11.25
N SER A 46 -9.48 -17.51 12.25
CA SER A 46 -9.94 -18.16 13.49
C SER A 46 -11.27 -18.90 13.35
N SER A 47 -12.00 -18.72 12.25
CA SER A 47 -13.38 -19.21 12.10
C SER A 47 -13.49 -20.70 11.79
N THR A 48 -12.38 -21.42 11.45
CA THR A 48 -12.41 -22.88 11.24
C THR A 48 -11.05 -23.51 11.59
N SER A 49 -11.01 -24.28 12.65
CA SER A 49 -9.79 -24.84 13.24
C SER A 49 -8.95 -25.78 12.35
N GLN A 50 -9.49 -26.38 11.31
CA GLN A 50 -8.76 -27.22 10.36
C GLN A 50 -8.24 -26.45 9.13
N SER A 51 -8.96 -25.46 8.65
CA SER A 51 -8.51 -24.60 7.54
C SER A 51 -7.44 -23.60 7.97
N GLY A 52 -7.41 -23.17 9.24
CA GLY A 52 -6.39 -22.26 9.76
C GLY A 52 -4.98 -22.86 9.64
N ASN A 53 -4.76 -24.07 10.11
CA ASN A 53 -3.45 -24.75 10.04
C ASN A 53 -2.95 -24.91 8.58
N ASN A 54 -3.85 -25.15 7.65
CA ASN A 54 -3.50 -25.27 6.24
C ASN A 54 -3.10 -23.91 5.64
N PHE A 55 -3.82 -22.84 5.97
CA PHE A 55 -3.51 -21.47 5.53
C PHE A 55 -2.13 -21.01 6.03
N TRP A 56 -1.84 -21.21 7.33
CA TRP A 56 -0.52 -20.85 7.89
C TRP A 56 0.63 -21.60 7.25
N SER A 57 0.42 -22.86 6.92
CA SER A 57 1.44 -23.66 6.21
C SER A 57 1.73 -23.10 4.81
N ILE A 58 0.73 -22.51 4.17
CA ILE A 58 0.84 -21.86 2.87
C ILE A 58 1.59 -20.54 2.97
N ILE A 59 1.19 -19.67 3.90
CA ILE A 59 1.85 -18.39 4.13
C ILE A 59 3.34 -18.58 4.45
N LYS A 60 3.68 -19.57 5.28
CA LYS A 60 5.09 -19.91 5.55
C LYS A 60 5.88 -20.33 4.31
N LYS A 61 5.22 -20.97 3.32
CA LYS A 61 5.86 -21.39 2.06
C LYS A 61 6.12 -20.23 1.09
N LEU A 62 5.41 -19.10 1.23
CA LEU A 62 5.59 -17.95 0.34
C LEU A 62 6.95 -17.26 0.49
N ASN A 63 7.66 -17.51 1.59
CA ASN A 63 8.96 -16.89 1.89
C ASN A 63 8.95 -15.37 1.77
N VAL A 64 7.85 -14.75 2.17
CA VAL A 64 7.63 -13.30 2.20
C VAL A 64 7.50 -12.82 3.64
N ARG A 65 7.70 -11.54 3.85
CA ARG A 65 7.50 -10.95 5.18
C ARG A 65 6.00 -10.85 5.49
N ILE A 66 5.66 -11.18 6.73
CA ILE A 66 4.27 -11.10 7.20
C ILE A 66 4.03 -9.74 7.85
N LEU A 67 2.95 -9.08 7.45
CA LEU A 67 2.42 -7.88 8.05
C LEU A 67 0.97 -8.18 8.52
N PRO A 68 0.79 -8.62 9.76
CA PRO A 68 -0.56 -8.82 10.31
C PRO A 68 -1.31 -7.50 10.38
N ASN A 69 -2.65 -7.55 10.32
CA ASN A 69 -3.49 -6.37 10.45
C ASN A 69 -4.55 -6.52 11.54
N THR A 70 -5.07 -5.38 11.98
CA THR A 70 -6.20 -5.28 12.91
C THR A 70 -7.51 -5.00 12.17
N ALA A 71 -7.65 -5.50 10.95
CA ALA A 71 -8.83 -5.26 10.11
C ALA A 71 -10.14 -5.61 10.82
N GLY A 72 -11.11 -4.71 10.70
CA GLY A 72 -12.43 -4.84 11.33
C GLY A 72 -12.44 -4.53 12.84
N CYS A 73 -11.41 -3.91 13.40
CA CYS A 73 -11.45 -3.35 14.74
C CYS A 73 -12.03 -1.94 14.70
N HIS A 74 -13.01 -1.67 15.55
CA HIS A 74 -13.70 -0.38 15.65
C HIS A 74 -13.31 0.41 16.89
N THR A 75 -12.54 -0.18 17.80
CA THR A 75 -12.09 0.47 19.03
C THR A 75 -10.59 0.29 19.22
N VAL A 76 -9.98 1.25 19.93
CA VAL A 76 -8.57 1.19 20.35
C VAL A 76 -8.26 -0.13 21.07
N LYS A 77 -9.12 -0.53 22.02
CA LYS A 77 -8.95 -1.76 22.80
C LYS A 77 -8.94 -3.02 21.92
N GLU A 78 -9.85 -3.12 20.97
CA GLU A 78 -9.90 -4.25 20.03
C GLU A 78 -8.64 -4.30 19.17
N ALA A 79 -8.19 -3.15 18.64
CA ALA A 79 -7.02 -3.08 17.80
C ALA A 79 -5.74 -3.49 18.57
N ILE A 80 -5.56 -2.99 19.80
CA ILE A 80 -4.44 -3.36 20.67
C ILE A 80 -4.47 -4.86 20.98
N THR A 81 -5.62 -5.39 21.41
CA THR A 81 -5.76 -6.83 21.72
C THR A 81 -5.43 -7.69 20.51
N THR A 82 -5.93 -7.31 19.33
CA THR A 82 -5.66 -8.01 18.06
C THR A 82 -4.17 -7.94 17.69
N ALA A 83 -3.52 -6.80 17.90
CA ALA A 83 -2.10 -6.62 17.65
C ALA A 83 -1.25 -7.54 18.53
N HIS A 84 -1.57 -7.65 19.82
CA HIS A 84 -0.88 -8.58 20.74
C HIS A 84 -1.03 -10.04 20.31
N MET A 85 -2.25 -10.46 19.96
CA MET A 85 -2.47 -11.81 19.45
C MET A 85 -1.67 -12.07 18.16
N ALA A 86 -1.62 -11.07 17.26
CA ALA A 86 -0.85 -11.17 16.02
C ALA A 86 0.66 -11.32 16.29
N ARG A 87 1.22 -10.59 17.25
CA ARG A 87 2.63 -10.69 17.63
C ARG A 87 2.98 -12.08 18.13
N GLU A 88 2.14 -12.68 18.96
CA GLU A 88 2.35 -14.05 19.48
C GLU A 88 2.27 -15.10 18.36
N ILE A 89 1.27 -15.00 17.47
CA ILE A 89 1.05 -16.00 16.42
C ILE A 89 2.13 -15.93 15.33
N PHE A 90 2.53 -14.73 14.93
CA PHE A 90 3.45 -14.53 13.80
C PHE A 90 4.89 -14.27 14.22
N SER A 91 5.17 -14.11 15.51
CA SER A 91 6.49 -13.75 16.04
C SER A 91 7.08 -12.53 15.32
N THR A 92 6.26 -11.51 15.07
CA THR A 92 6.65 -10.27 14.37
C THR A 92 6.28 -9.04 15.20
N LYS A 93 7.10 -7.99 15.07
CA LYS A 93 6.78 -6.66 15.63
C LYS A 93 5.95 -5.81 14.66
N TRP A 94 5.90 -6.18 13.38
CA TRP A 94 5.14 -5.48 12.38
C TRP A 94 3.65 -5.65 12.60
N ILE A 95 2.92 -4.54 12.53
CA ILE A 95 1.45 -4.53 12.60
C ILE A 95 0.89 -3.44 11.68
N LYS A 96 0.02 -3.80 10.75
CA LYS A 96 -0.82 -2.84 10.04
C LYS A 96 -1.99 -2.51 10.94
N LEU A 97 -1.98 -1.30 11.48
CA LEU A 97 -2.96 -0.86 12.46
C LEU A 97 -4.15 -0.19 11.75
N GLU A 98 -5.32 -0.76 11.95
CA GLU A 98 -6.61 -0.23 11.52
C GLU A 98 -7.49 -0.03 12.75
N VAL A 99 -8.08 1.16 12.89
CA VAL A 99 -9.19 1.48 13.79
C VAL A 99 -10.25 2.10 12.91
N ILE A 100 -11.35 1.40 12.66
CA ILE A 100 -12.38 1.84 11.72
C ILE A 100 -13.37 2.74 12.43
N GLY A 101 -13.55 3.96 11.91
CA GLY A 101 -14.44 4.97 12.48
C GLY A 101 -15.81 5.03 11.80
N GLU A 102 -15.88 4.60 10.53
CA GLU A 102 -17.11 4.67 9.75
C GLU A 102 -17.29 3.37 8.92
N GLU A 103 -18.49 2.77 8.99
CA GLU A 103 -18.71 1.40 8.47
C GLU A 103 -18.90 1.33 6.96
N ASP A 104 -19.49 2.34 6.33
CA ASP A 104 -19.82 2.32 4.90
C ASP A 104 -18.59 2.61 4.02
N THR A 105 -17.71 3.48 4.50
CA THR A 105 -16.49 3.90 3.78
C THR A 105 -15.23 3.20 4.29
N LEU A 106 -15.29 2.55 5.44
CA LEU A 106 -14.15 2.01 6.18
C LEU A 106 -13.06 3.05 6.43
N GLN A 107 -13.50 4.31 6.62
CA GLN A 107 -12.62 5.41 6.98
C GLN A 107 -12.04 5.21 8.38
N PRO A 108 -10.74 5.47 8.59
CA PRO A 108 -10.15 5.31 9.92
C PRO A 108 -10.69 6.33 10.92
N ASP A 109 -10.91 5.89 12.16
CA ASP A 109 -10.98 6.77 13.33
C ASP A 109 -9.58 7.29 13.61
N VAL A 110 -9.29 8.48 13.12
CA VAL A 110 -7.94 9.07 13.23
C VAL A 110 -7.53 9.36 14.67
N PHE A 111 -8.48 9.62 15.57
CA PHE A 111 -8.18 9.86 17.00
C PHE A 111 -7.80 8.55 17.68
N GLY A 112 -8.62 7.53 17.55
CA GLY A 112 -8.33 6.19 18.07
C GLY A 112 -7.08 5.57 17.44
N LEU A 113 -6.83 5.84 16.16
CA LEU A 113 -5.63 5.41 15.47
C LEU A 113 -4.35 6.00 16.09
N VAL A 114 -4.34 7.31 16.39
CA VAL A 114 -3.19 7.97 17.03
C VAL A 114 -2.97 7.43 18.45
N GLU A 115 -4.04 7.25 19.22
CA GLU A 115 -3.98 6.66 20.56
C GLU A 115 -3.41 5.24 20.54
N ALA A 116 -3.96 4.36 19.71
CA ALA A 116 -3.49 2.98 19.57
C ALA A 116 -2.04 2.92 19.05
N SER A 117 -1.67 3.80 18.11
CA SER A 117 -0.30 3.89 17.58
C SER A 117 0.70 4.23 18.67
N LYS A 118 0.36 5.17 19.57
CA LYS A 118 1.22 5.55 20.70
C LYS A 118 1.44 4.37 21.64
N ILE A 119 0.37 3.71 22.06
CA ILE A 119 0.43 2.57 22.98
C ILE A 119 1.26 1.44 22.38
N LEU A 120 0.97 1.03 21.14
CA LEU A 120 1.67 -0.06 20.49
C LEU A 120 3.14 0.27 20.20
N SER A 121 3.46 1.52 19.83
CA SER A 121 4.85 1.94 19.63
C SER A 121 5.65 1.90 20.93
N ASP A 122 5.07 2.33 22.06
CA ASP A 122 5.70 2.25 23.38
C ASP A 122 5.93 0.80 23.82
N GLU A 123 5.09 -0.13 23.39
CA GLU A 123 5.22 -1.56 23.62
C GLU A 123 6.15 -2.28 22.63
N GLY A 124 6.83 -1.53 21.78
CA GLY A 124 7.84 -2.00 20.84
C GLY A 124 7.31 -2.62 19.56
N PHE A 125 6.06 -2.34 19.19
CA PHE A 125 5.57 -2.64 17.87
C PHE A 125 6.13 -1.70 16.81
N GLU A 126 6.23 -2.19 15.60
CA GLU A 126 6.58 -1.46 14.39
C GLU A 126 5.29 -1.22 13.59
N VAL A 127 4.67 -0.07 13.87
CA VAL A 127 3.30 0.24 13.46
C VAL A 127 3.26 0.80 12.04
N PHE A 128 2.39 0.23 11.21
CA PHE A 128 2.01 0.68 9.87
C PHE A 128 0.56 1.21 9.94
N PRO A 129 0.34 2.49 10.23
CA PRO A 129 -0.99 3.04 10.49
C PRO A 129 -1.76 3.28 9.20
N TYR A 130 -2.91 2.61 9.02
CA TYR A 130 -3.86 2.91 7.96
C TYR A 130 -4.54 4.24 8.25
N THR A 131 -4.27 5.25 7.44
CA THR A 131 -4.68 6.64 7.68
C THR A 131 -5.18 7.32 6.40
N THR A 132 -5.60 8.56 6.55
CA THR A 132 -5.91 9.46 5.44
C THR A 132 -4.65 10.21 4.97
N GLU A 133 -4.81 11.10 3.97
CA GLU A 133 -3.75 11.99 3.49
C GLU A 133 -3.63 13.30 4.30
N ASP A 134 -4.26 13.38 5.47
CA ASP A 134 -4.23 14.56 6.34
C ASP A 134 -2.86 14.76 6.99
N LEU A 135 -2.27 15.96 6.78
CA LEU A 135 -0.95 16.32 7.28
C LEU A 135 -0.89 16.37 8.82
N VAL A 136 -1.95 16.87 9.46
CA VAL A 136 -1.98 17.01 10.93
C VAL A 136 -2.05 15.63 11.58
N VAL A 137 -2.86 14.73 11.02
CA VAL A 137 -2.94 13.33 11.47
C VAL A 137 -1.61 12.62 11.26
N ALA A 138 -0.98 12.79 10.10
CA ALA A 138 0.31 12.21 9.80
C ALA A 138 1.39 12.64 10.81
N GLU A 139 1.47 13.92 11.12
CA GLU A 139 2.39 14.45 12.13
C GLU A 139 2.13 13.84 13.51
N LYS A 140 0.87 13.72 13.92
CA LYS A 140 0.50 13.09 15.20
C LYS A 140 0.90 11.60 15.24
N LEU A 141 0.74 10.86 14.14
CA LEU A 141 1.17 9.46 14.05
C LEU A 141 2.69 9.32 14.16
N LEU A 142 3.45 10.21 13.51
CA LEU A 142 4.91 10.22 13.64
C LEU A 142 5.35 10.54 15.07
N ASN A 143 4.70 11.52 15.72
CA ASN A 143 4.93 11.86 17.13
C ASN A 143 4.51 10.73 18.08
N ALA A 144 3.56 9.90 17.70
CA ALA A 144 3.16 8.68 18.42
C ALA A 144 4.16 7.52 18.28
N GLY A 145 5.25 7.69 17.50
CA GLY A 145 6.32 6.70 17.35
C GLY A 145 6.30 5.92 16.03
N CYS A 146 5.32 6.16 15.15
CA CYS A 146 5.31 5.54 13.82
C CYS A 146 6.50 6.04 12.99
N LYS A 147 7.14 5.14 12.25
CA LYS A 147 8.23 5.48 11.33
C LYS A 147 7.87 5.21 9.86
N VAL A 148 6.63 4.86 9.63
CA VAL A 148 6.01 4.59 8.33
C VAL A 148 4.61 5.20 8.35
N LEU A 149 4.13 5.65 7.21
CA LEU A 149 2.74 6.07 7.02
C LEU A 149 2.07 5.22 5.95
N MET A 150 0.77 4.92 6.13
CA MET A 150 -0.01 4.19 5.14
C MET A 150 -1.27 5.00 4.76
N PRO A 151 -1.12 6.10 4.01
CA PRO A 151 -2.27 6.85 3.53
C PRO A 151 -3.07 6.04 2.52
N TRP A 152 -4.38 6.18 2.56
CA TRP A 152 -5.28 5.56 1.58
C TRP A 152 -5.22 6.28 0.22
N GLY A 153 -5.50 5.55 -0.86
CA GLY A 153 -5.80 6.14 -2.16
C GLY A 153 -7.27 6.57 -2.23
N SER A 154 -8.15 5.69 -1.79
CA SER A 154 -9.60 5.84 -1.68
C SER A 154 -10.15 4.74 -0.74
N PRO A 155 -11.46 4.72 -0.42
CA PRO A 155 -12.04 3.73 0.48
C PRO A 155 -11.66 2.29 0.16
N ILE A 156 -11.48 1.47 1.20
CA ILE A 156 -11.09 0.06 1.08
C ILE A 156 -12.06 -0.68 0.14
N GLY A 157 -11.53 -1.38 -0.85
CA GLY A 157 -12.32 -2.20 -1.78
C GLY A 157 -13.08 -1.42 -2.85
N SER A 158 -12.99 -0.07 -2.88
CA SER A 158 -13.69 0.78 -3.85
C SER A 158 -13.12 0.71 -5.27
N GLY A 159 -11.83 0.45 -5.42
CA GLY A 159 -11.15 0.41 -6.72
C GLY A 159 -11.06 1.76 -7.43
N GLN A 160 -11.36 2.87 -6.75
CA GLN A 160 -11.44 4.23 -7.34
C GLN A 160 -10.09 4.91 -7.57
N GLY A 161 -9.01 4.30 -7.08
CA GLY A 161 -7.65 4.81 -7.29
C GLY A 161 -7.25 5.88 -6.27
N LEU A 162 -6.58 6.93 -6.75
CA LEU A 162 -6.07 8.02 -5.91
C LEU A 162 -7.03 9.21 -5.99
N ASN A 163 -7.96 9.32 -5.06
CA ASN A 163 -9.01 10.34 -5.11
C ASN A 163 -8.49 11.74 -4.82
N ASN A 164 -7.64 11.91 -3.79
CA ASN A 164 -7.07 13.20 -3.44
C ASN A 164 -5.57 13.26 -3.78
N ILE A 165 -5.27 13.39 -5.07
CA ILE A 165 -3.88 13.48 -5.55
C ILE A 165 -3.15 14.69 -4.97
N PHE A 166 -3.84 15.82 -4.76
CA PHE A 166 -3.25 17.02 -4.16
C PHE A 166 -2.81 16.75 -2.72
N GLY A 167 -3.69 16.19 -1.89
CA GLY A 167 -3.36 15.84 -0.50
C GLY A 167 -2.22 14.82 -0.41
N LEU A 168 -2.24 13.80 -1.27
CA LEU A 168 -1.17 12.80 -1.33
C LEU A 168 0.17 13.41 -1.75
N LYS A 169 0.19 14.34 -2.72
CA LYS A 169 1.41 15.10 -3.10
C LYS A 169 1.91 15.97 -1.95
N ALA A 170 0.99 16.68 -1.28
CA ALA A 170 1.33 17.52 -0.13
C ALA A 170 1.96 16.69 0.99
N LEU A 171 1.34 15.53 1.31
CA LEU A 171 1.86 14.59 2.31
C LEU A 171 3.28 14.11 1.95
N ARG A 172 3.48 13.66 0.70
CA ARG A 172 4.80 13.19 0.24
C ARG A 172 5.86 14.29 0.27
N SER A 173 5.49 15.50 -0.10
CA SER A 173 6.41 16.65 -0.12
C SER A 173 6.77 17.13 1.28
N HIS A 174 5.81 17.08 2.21
CA HIS A 174 6.01 17.52 3.59
C HIS A 174 6.92 16.56 4.38
N PHE A 175 6.79 15.26 4.14
CA PHE A 175 7.56 14.21 4.81
C PHE A 175 8.44 13.43 3.82
N PRO A 176 9.43 14.06 3.15
CA PRO A 176 10.20 13.44 2.07
C PRO A 176 11.03 12.24 2.53
N GLU A 177 11.39 12.17 3.80
CA GLU A 177 12.22 11.09 4.35
C GLU A 177 11.43 9.94 4.97
N ILE A 178 10.14 10.12 5.21
CA ILE A 178 9.31 9.08 5.82
C ILE A 178 8.91 8.05 4.77
N PRO A 179 9.13 6.75 5.00
CA PRO A 179 8.60 5.70 4.13
C PRO A 179 7.08 5.71 4.11
N MET A 180 6.49 5.65 2.92
CA MET A 180 5.04 5.71 2.74
C MET A 180 4.53 4.63 1.81
N VAL A 181 3.45 3.98 2.21
CA VAL A 181 2.75 2.95 1.44
C VAL A 181 1.36 3.46 1.07
N ILE A 182 1.01 3.51 -0.20
CA ILE A 182 -0.41 3.70 -0.58
C ILE A 182 -1.16 2.43 -0.28
N ASP A 183 -2.19 2.55 0.56
CA ASP A 183 -3.06 1.46 0.97
C ASP A 183 -4.50 1.76 0.60
N ALA A 184 -5.22 0.74 0.18
CA ALA A 184 -6.63 0.82 -0.19
C ALA A 184 -6.97 1.62 -1.47
N GLY A 185 -8.11 1.29 -2.05
CA GLY A 185 -8.67 1.97 -3.22
C GLY A 185 -8.02 1.66 -4.55
N ILE A 186 -6.91 0.94 -4.58
CA ILE A 186 -6.24 0.56 -5.82
C ILE A 186 -7.08 -0.49 -6.56
N GLY A 187 -7.53 -0.17 -7.76
CA GLY A 187 -8.42 -1.04 -8.54
C GLY A 187 -7.82 -1.56 -9.84
N VAL A 188 -6.89 -0.80 -10.45
CA VAL A 188 -6.24 -1.17 -11.72
C VAL A 188 -4.74 -0.84 -11.68
N PRO A 189 -3.92 -1.48 -12.54
CA PRO A 189 -2.47 -1.29 -12.55
C PRO A 189 -2.02 0.16 -12.69
N SER A 190 -2.71 0.99 -13.48
CA SER A 190 -2.37 2.41 -13.65
C SER A 190 -2.46 3.22 -12.34
N HIS A 191 -3.32 2.84 -11.41
CA HIS A 191 -3.38 3.47 -10.08
C HIS A 191 -2.09 3.24 -9.30
N ALA A 192 -1.54 2.02 -9.36
CA ALA A 192 -0.28 1.69 -8.72
C ALA A 192 0.90 2.39 -9.40
N THR A 193 0.92 2.45 -10.74
CA THR A 193 1.91 3.25 -11.48
C THR A 193 1.89 4.69 -11.00
N LYS A 194 0.70 5.30 -10.93
CA LYS A 194 0.55 6.68 -10.48
C LYS A 194 1.03 6.92 -9.06
N ALA A 195 0.75 5.99 -8.13
CA ALA A 195 1.26 6.06 -6.77
C ALA A 195 2.79 6.10 -6.73
N MET A 196 3.45 5.23 -7.51
CA MET A 196 4.91 5.18 -7.59
C MET A 196 5.51 6.43 -8.25
N GLU A 197 4.87 6.97 -9.30
CA GLU A 197 5.26 8.23 -9.95
C GLU A 197 5.18 9.43 -8.99
N LEU A 198 4.20 9.44 -8.08
CA LEU A 198 4.08 10.46 -7.03
C LEU A 198 5.19 10.36 -5.97
N GLY A 199 5.98 9.29 -5.99
CA GLY A 199 7.12 9.08 -5.09
C GLY A 199 6.79 8.32 -3.82
N PHE A 200 5.67 7.59 -3.78
CA PHE A 200 5.41 6.65 -2.69
C PHE A 200 6.35 5.46 -2.76
N ASP A 201 6.66 4.88 -1.61
CA ASP A 201 7.71 3.88 -1.49
C ASP A 201 7.21 2.44 -1.72
N ALA A 202 5.92 2.20 -1.57
CA ALA A 202 5.27 0.93 -1.88
C ALA A 202 3.76 1.12 -2.09
N VAL A 203 3.12 0.07 -2.60
CA VAL A 203 1.66 -0.04 -2.72
C VAL A 203 1.20 -1.33 -2.07
N LEU A 204 0.12 -1.26 -1.28
CA LEU A 204 -0.59 -2.40 -0.75
C LEU A 204 -1.93 -2.54 -1.47
N LEU A 205 -2.22 -3.73 -1.94
CA LEU A 205 -3.48 -4.05 -2.62
C LEU A 205 -3.94 -5.48 -2.30
N ASN A 206 -5.22 -5.73 -2.43
CA ASN A 206 -5.81 -7.05 -2.24
C ASN A 206 -6.96 -7.29 -3.20
N THR A 207 -8.08 -6.59 -2.99
CA THR A 207 -9.35 -6.80 -3.70
C THR A 207 -9.22 -6.73 -5.22
N ALA A 208 -8.37 -5.85 -5.74
CA ALA A 208 -8.14 -5.69 -7.17
C ALA A 208 -7.55 -6.96 -7.82
N VAL A 209 -6.76 -7.72 -7.08
CA VAL A 209 -6.24 -9.02 -7.53
C VAL A 209 -7.27 -10.11 -7.27
N ALA A 210 -7.72 -10.26 -6.04
CA ALA A 210 -8.59 -11.37 -5.62
C ALA A 210 -9.92 -11.42 -6.37
N LYS A 211 -10.48 -10.27 -6.78
CA LYS A 211 -11.75 -10.16 -7.53
C LYS A 211 -11.57 -10.03 -9.05
N ALA A 212 -10.35 -10.04 -9.54
CA ALA A 212 -10.13 -10.08 -10.99
C ALA A 212 -10.63 -11.41 -11.58
N ARG A 213 -11.08 -11.38 -12.83
CA ARG A 213 -11.44 -12.62 -13.54
C ARG A 213 -10.26 -13.59 -13.65
N ASP A 214 -9.05 -13.05 -13.81
CA ASP A 214 -7.79 -13.78 -13.74
C ASP A 214 -6.89 -13.11 -12.70
N PRO A 215 -6.92 -13.57 -11.44
CA PRO A 215 -6.13 -13.00 -10.35
C PRO A 215 -4.61 -13.10 -10.60
N ILE A 216 -4.16 -14.19 -11.24
CA ILE A 216 -2.73 -14.44 -11.47
C ILE A 216 -2.19 -13.44 -12.50
N MET A 217 -2.90 -13.22 -13.59
CA MET A 217 -2.55 -12.23 -14.61
C MET A 217 -2.61 -10.81 -14.04
N MET A 218 -3.61 -10.51 -13.20
CA MET A 218 -3.74 -9.20 -12.56
C MET A 218 -2.60 -8.94 -11.58
N ALA A 219 -2.18 -9.92 -10.81
CA ALA A 219 -1.04 -9.83 -9.89
C ALA A 219 0.27 -9.54 -10.66
N GLU A 220 0.48 -10.18 -11.80
CA GLU A 220 1.61 -9.94 -12.68
C GLU A 220 1.56 -8.52 -13.29
N ALA A 221 0.38 -8.06 -13.72
CA ALA A 221 0.18 -6.70 -14.26
C ALA A 221 0.52 -5.62 -13.22
N PHE A 222 0.13 -5.81 -11.96
CA PHE A 222 0.52 -4.90 -10.87
C PHE A 222 2.03 -4.88 -10.61
N SER A 223 2.71 -6.01 -10.75
CA SER A 223 4.17 -6.06 -10.63
C SER A 223 4.85 -5.16 -11.67
N TYR A 224 4.41 -5.23 -12.93
CA TYR A 224 4.91 -4.36 -14.01
C TYR A 224 4.55 -2.89 -13.79
N ALA A 225 3.34 -2.60 -13.35
CA ALA A 225 2.87 -1.26 -13.06
C ALA A 225 3.73 -0.54 -12.02
N ILE A 226 4.02 -1.23 -10.93
CA ILE A 226 4.86 -0.72 -9.84
C ILE A 226 6.31 -0.51 -10.30
N LEU A 227 6.84 -1.44 -11.09
CA LEU A 227 8.17 -1.30 -11.68
C LEU A 227 8.23 -0.10 -12.63
N SER A 228 7.24 0.03 -13.51
CA SER A 228 7.13 1.15 -14.46
C SER A 228 7.09 2.50 -13.74
N GLY A 229 6.18 2.66 -12.76
CA GLY A 229 6.08 3.91 -11.99
C GLY A 229 7.34 4.24 -11.20
N SER A 230 7.99 3.23 -10.61
CA SER A 230 9.26 3.40 -9.90
C SER A 230 10.39 3.85 -10.80
N LEU A 231 10.49 3.29 -12.01
CA LEU A 231 11.48 3.69 -13.00
C LEU A 231 11.18 5.09 -13.54
N GLY A 232 9.90 5.37 -13.87
CA GLY A 232 9.46 6.68 -14.32
C GLY A 232 9.83 7.78 -13.32
N LYS A 233 9.56 7.55 -12.01
CA LYS A 233 9.94 8.50 -10.95
C LYS A 233 11.45 8.71 -10.86
N LYS A 234 12.24 7.64 -10.96
CA LYS A 234 13.70 7.73 -10.91
C LYS A 234 14.32 8.42 -12.13
N ALA A 235 13.65 8.31 -13.28
CA ALA A 235 14.09 8.95 -14.50
C ALA A 235 13.86 10.47 -14.50
N ASP A 236 13.20 11.01 -13.48
CA ASP A 236 12.90 12.43 -13.33
C ASP A 236 12.12 12.97 -14.53
N PRO A 237 10.81 12.72 -14.62
CA PRO A 237 10.01 13.05 -15.78
C PRO A 237 9.96 14.56 -16.03
N MET A 238 9.85 14.94 -17.30
CA MET A 238 9.70 16.33 -17.70
C MET A 238 8.52 17.01 -16.98
N GLU A 239 8.66 18.28 -16.71
CA GLU A 239 7.56 19.08 -16.15
C GLU A 239 6.40 19.20 -17.14
N PRO A 240 5.15 19.02 -16.67
CA PRO A 240 3.98 19.33 -17.46
C PRO A 240 3.98 20.80 -17.90
N ARG A 241 3.54 21.07 -19.13
CA ARG A 241 3.43 22.42 -19.68
C ARG A 241 2.01 22.69 -20.11
N GLU A 242 1.55 23.92 -19.88
CA GLU A 242 0.22 24.36 -20.31
C GLU A 242 0.12 24.51 -21.84
N MET A 243 1.23 24.87 -22.50
CA MET A 243 1.28 25.09 -23.93
C MET A 243 2.19 24.08 -24.64
N ALA A 244 1.84 23.76 -25.87
CA ALA A 244 2.65 22.88 -26.71
C ALA A 244 4.00 23.53 -27.03
N VAL A 245 5.05 22.71 -27.00
CA VAL A 245 6.39 23.08 -27.46
C VAL A 245 6.77 22.15 -28.59
N PRO A 246 7.05 22.67 -29.80
CA PRO A 246 7.44 21.84 -30.94
C PRO A 246 8.70 21.05 -30.63
N SER A 247 8.67 19.75 -30.86
CA SER A 247 9.83 18.86 -30.75
C SER A 247 10.75 18.91 -31.98
N THR A 248 10.20 19.38 -33.13
CA THR A 248 10.94 19.52 -34.37
C THR A 248 11.30 21.00 -34.57
N PRO A 249 12.57 21.34 -34.87
CA PRO A 249 12.97 22.72 -35.16
C PRO A 249 12.15 23.31 -36.27
N ILE A 250 11.74 24.58 -36.12
CA ILE A 250 10.96 25.30 -37.14
C ILE A 250 11.89 25.76 -38.30
N PHE A 251 13.18 25.94 -38.03
CA PHE A 251 14.18 26.37 -39.01
C PHE A 251 14.83 25.16 -39.70
N GLY A 252 15.15 25.29 -41.00
CA GLY A 252 15.84 24.26 -41.77
C GLY A 252 14.96 23.17 -42.38
N LYS A 253 13.67 23.42 -42.58
CA LYS A 253 12.83 22.54 -43.36
C LYS A 253 13.17 22.68 -44.83
N ALA A 254 13.66 21.63 -45.46
CA ALA A 254 14.18 21.58 -46.84
C ALA A 254 13.18 21.97 -47.96
N PHE A 255 11.92 22.18 -47.63
CA PHE A 255 10.86 22.49 -48.59
C PHE A 255 10.10 23.81 -48.23
N LEU A 256 10.71 24.67 -47.44
CA LEU A 256 10.17 26.01 -47.13
C LEU A 256 11.05 27.15 -47.65
N ASP A 257 11.91 26.90 -48.62
CA ASP A 257 12.44 27.94 -49.46
C ASP A 257 11.33 28.35 -50.42
N TYR A 258 10.39 29.14 -49.94
CA TYR A 258 9.60 29.99 -50.83
C TYR A 258 10.42 31.22 -51.09
N ASP A 259 11.16 31.19 -52.22
CA ASP A 259 11.56 32.40 -52.91
C ASP A 259 10.30 33.20 -53.22
N GLN A 260 10.13 34.31 -52.55
CA GLN A 260 9.77 35.60 -53.15
C GLN A 260 9.70 36.68 -52.09
#